data_aae1acb9aa4f67a8b01a08ba24a65b0b
#
_entry.id   aae1acb9aa4f67a8b01a08ba24a65b0b
#
_cell.length_a   1.000
_cell.length_b   1.000
_cell.length_c   1.000
_cell.angle_alpha   90.00
_cell.angle_beta   90.00
_cell.angle_gamma   90.00
#
_symmetry.space_group_name_H-M   'P 1'
#
loop_
_entity.id
_entity.type
_entity.pdbx_description
1 polymer ?
#
loop_
_entity_poly.entity_id
_entity_poly.type
_entity_poly.pdbx_seq_one_letter_code
_entity_poly.pdbx_strand_id
1 'polypeptide(L)'
;LGIRHVGEGNAKLLARHYHTIENFREAMLAAAKGSQDEENTTEAYQDLNDIDGIGEIVADAVVEFFAEPRNVKALGELLRQIEVKPAEQPRKSSPVSDKTVVFTGSLTKFTRDEAKAMAERLGAKVAGSVSKKTDYVVAGPGAGSKLKDAEKHGVAVLTEDEWLALIS
;
A
#
# COMPACT_ATOMS: atom_id res chain seq x y z
N LEU A 1 19.03 3.82 -0.52
CA LEU A 1 18.71 4.82 0.49
C LEU A 1 17.57 4.27 1.37
N GLY A 2 17.80 4.20 2.68
CA GLY A 2 16.79 3.75 3.64
C GLY A 2 16.22 4.94 4.41
N ILE A 3 14.89 5.02 4.52
CA ILE A 3 14.21 5.95 5.43
C ILE A 3 13.72 5.14 6.63
N ARG A 4 14.01 5.61 7.85
CA ARG A 4 13.57 4.94 9.08
C ARG A 4 12.04 4.80 9.07
N HIS A 5 11.53 3.67 9.55
CA HIS A 5 10.09 3.33 9.59
C HIS A 5 9.39 3.20 8.23
N VAL A 6 10.07 3.39 7.11
CA VAL A 6 9.53 3.18 5.77
C VAL A 6 9.92 1.80 5.26
N GLY A 7 9.05 0.83 5.49
CA GLY A 7 9.15 -0.51 4.91
C GLY A 7 8.44 -0.59 3.54
N GLU A 8 8.45 -1.77 2.92
CA GLU A 8 7.82 -2.01 1.61
C GLU A 8 6.35 -1.58 1.56
N GLY A 9 5.58 -1.83 2.62
CA GLY A 9 4.16 -1.44 2.72
C GLY A 9 3.98 0.06 2.62
N ASN A 10 4.69 0.82 3.46
CA ASN A 10 4.62 2.28 3.47
C ASN A 10 5.16 2.88 2.16
N ALA A 11 6.23 2.31 1.59
CA ALA A 11 6.76 2.75 0.31
C ALA A 11 5.73 2.58 -0.83
N LYS A 12 4.95 1.50 -0.84
CA LYS A 12 3.86 1.29 -1.80
C LYS A 12 2.72 2.30 -1.63
N LEU A 13 2.35 2.63 -0.39
CA LEU A 13 1.32 3.64 -0.11
C LEU A 13 1.76 5.02 -0.64
N LEU A 14 2.98 5.44 -0.31
CA LEU A 14 3.57 6.70 -0.79
C LEU A 14 3.63 6.74 -2.33
N ALA A 15 4.12 5.66 -2.97
CA ALA A 15 4.22 5.60 -4.43
C ALA A 15 2.84 5.66 -5.11
N ARG A 16 1.81 5.06 -4.53
CA ARG A 16 0.43 5.13 -5.05
C ARG A 16 -0.19 6.52 -4.88
N HIS A 17 0.09 7.20 -3.78
CA HIS A 17 -0.45 8.54 -3.49
C HIS A 17 0.18 9.61 -4.40
N TYR A 18 1.50 9.64 -4.47
CA TYR A 18 2.23 10.66 -5.24
C TYR A 18 2.44 10.32 -6.72
N HIS A 19 2.22 9.08 -7.15
CA HIS A 19 2.31 8.56 -8.52
C HIS A 19 3.70 8.53 -9.12
N THR A 20 4.45 9.64 -9.05
CA THR A 20 5.81 9.76 -9.59
C THR A 20 6.80 10.15 -8.51
N ILE A 21 8.07 9.86 -8.74
CA ILE A 21 9.14 10.23 -7.80
C ILE A 21 9.33 11.75 -7.75
N GLU A 22 9.03 12.45 -8.84
CA GLU A 22 9.10 13.90 -8.94
C GLU A 22 8.06 14.54 -8.02
N ASN A 23 6.80 14.13 -8.12
CA ASN A 23 5.71 14.63 -7.26
C ASN A 23 6.00 14.35 -5.78
N PHE A 24 6.44 13.12 -5.47
CA PHE A 24 6.81 12.76 -4.11
C PHE A 24 7.93 13.65 -3.57
N ARG A 25 9.01 13.83 -4.34
CA ARG A 25 10.14 14.67 -3.95
C ARG A 25 9.72 16.13 -3.73
N GLU A 26 8.91 16.68 -4.62
CA GLU A 26 8.44 18.06 -4.55
C GLU A 26 7.59 18.29 -3.30
N ALA A 27 6.62 17.40 -3.04
CA ALA A 27 5.79 17.44 -1.84
C ALA A 27 6.63 17.33 -0.55
N MET A 28 7.60 16.40 -0.49
CA MET A 28 8.43 16.22 0.70
C MET A 28 9.37 17.39 0.94
N LEU A 29 9.90 18.02 -0.10
CA LEU A 29 10.70 19.23 0.03
C LEU A 29 9.84 20.42 0.51
N ALA A 30 8.56 20.48 0.13
CA ALA A 30 7.64 21.49 0.64
C ALA A 30 7.31 21.25 2.12
N ALA A 31 7.02 19.99 2.50
CA ALA A 31 6.80 19.61 3.90
C ALA A 31 8.01 19.91 4.79
N ALA A 32 9.24 19.58 4.32
CA ALA A 32 10.48 19.82 5.05
C ALA A 32 10.81 21.30 5.27
N LYS A 33 10.42 22.19 4.37
CA LYS A 33 10.60 23.65 4.54
C LYS A 33 9.73 24.22 5.65
N GLY A 34 8.53 23.70 5.82
CA GLY A 34 7.61 24.19 6.84
C GLY A 34 7.84 23.58 8.23
N SER A 35 8.53 22.46 8.33
CA SER A 35 8.88 21.85 9.62
C SER A 35 9.90 22.65 10.45
N GLN A 36 10.46 23.72 9.89
CA GLN A 36 11.36 24.63 10.62
C GLN A 36 10.62 25.71 11.41
N ASP A 37 9.32 25.89 11.19
CA ASP A 37 8.45 26.78 11.98
C ASP A 37 7.54 25.94 12.87
N GLU A 38 7.83 25.85 14.16
CA GLU A 38 7.12 25.02 15.15
C GLU A 38 5.61 25.25 15.28
N GLU A 39 5.06 26.29 14.68
CA GLU A 39 3.63 26.66 14.75
C GLU A 39 2.79 26.34 13.49
N ASN A 40 3.39 25.92 12.37
CA ASN A 40 2.63 25.69 11.12
C ASN A 40 2.97 24.37 10.47
N THR A 41 2.17 23.35 10.76
CA THR A 41 2.12 22.11 9.96
C THR A 41 1.74 22.48 8.52
N THR A 42 2.64 22.24 7.55
CA THR A 42 2.35 22.56 6.14
C THR A 42 1.24 21.68 5.57
N GLU A 43 0.51 22.20 4.58
CA GLU A 43 -0.49 21.42 3.82
C GLU A 43 0.12 20.13 3.26
N ALA A 44 1.38 20.18 2.80
CA ALA A 44 2.11 19.00 2.31
C ALA A 44 2.39 17.96 3.41
N TYR A 45 2.62 18.37 4.65
CA TYR A 45 2.75 17.45 5.78
C TYR A 45 1.41 16.83 6.15
N GLN A 46 0.34 17.63 6.15
CA GLN A 46 -1.01 17.13 6.42
C GLN A 46 -1.44 16.11 5.38
N ASP A 47 -1.24 16.41 4.08
CA ASP A 47 -1.50 15.48 2.99
C ASP A 47 -0.75 14.14 3.16
N LEU A 48 0.52 14.19 3.57
CA LEU A 48 1.31 13.01 3.86
C LEU A 48 0.76 12.20 5.04
N ASN A 49 0.39 12.86 6.13
CA ASN A 49 -0.12 12.20 7.35
C ASN A 49 -1.54 11.66 7.17
N ASP A 50 -2.33 12.23 6.28
CA ASP A 50 -3.70 11.80 5.97
C ASP A 50 -3.75 10.56 5.05
N ILE A 51 -2.62 10.09 4.53
CA ILE A 51 -2.57 8.85 3.75
C ILE A 51 -2.94 7.67 4.64
N ASP A 52 -4.01 6.96 4.31
CA ASP A 52 -4.45 5.76 5.07
C ASP A 52 -3.31 4.73 5.19
N GLY A 53 -2.87 4.47 6.40
CA GLY A 53 -1.74 3.59 6.73
C GLY A 53 -0.38 4.28 6.89
N ILE A 54 -0.31 5.60 6.68
CA ILE A 54 0.84 6.43 7.06
C ILE A 54 0.45 7.17 8.35
N GLY A 55 1.17 6.92 9.42
CA GLY A 55 0.99 7.65 10.69
C GLY A 55 2.09 8.69 10.88
N GLU A 56 1.92 9.53 11.90
CA GLU A 56 2.83 10.62 12.29
C GLU A 56 4.30 10.18 12.35
N ILE A 57 4.61 9.02 12.94
CA ILE A 57 5.98 8.49 13.05
C ILE A 57 6.61 8.27 11.66
N VAL A 58 5.84 7.82 10.68
CA VAL A 58 6.31 7.59 9.32
C VAL A 58 6.42 8.91 8.57
N ALA A 59 5.44 9.79 8.73
CA ALA A 59 5.43 11.12 8.13
C ALA A 59 6.64 11.94 8.60
N ASP A 60 6.90 11.99 9.90
CA ASP A 60 8.05 12.67 10.48
C ASP A 60 9.38 12.12 9.96
N ALA A 61 9.54 10.80 9.93
CA ALA A 61 10.77 10.18 9.43
C ALA A 61 11.02 10.47 7.94
N VAL A 62 9.98 10.59 7.14
CA VAL A 62 10.09 10.97 5.72
C VAL A 62 10.48 12.45 5.60
N VAL A 63 9.82 13.32 6.33
CA VAL A 63 10.10 14.77 6.30
C VAL A 63 11.50 15.06 6.82
N GLU A 64 11.93 14.45 7.93
CA GLU A 64 13.29 14.54 8.47
C GLU A 64 14.35 14.12 7.43
N PHE A 65 14.08 13.03 6.69
CA PHE A 65 14.99 12.61 5.62
C PHE A 65 15.18 13.69 4.56
N PHE A 66 14.11 14.38 4.15
CA PHE A 66 14.14 15.43 3.13
C PHE A 66 14.59 16.80 3.69
N ALA A 67 14.55 17.01 5.00
CA ALA A 67 15.13 18.18 5.66
C ALA A 67 16.66 18.15 5.67
N GLU A 68 17.28 16.98 5.54
CA GLU A 68 18.72 16.81 5.52
C GLU A 68 19.29 17.00 4.09
N PRO A 69 20.06 18.08 3.82
CA PRO A 69 20.55 18.38 2.46
C PRO A 69 21.42 17.28 1.84
N ARG A 70 22.14 16.51 2.66
CA ARG A 70 22.97 15.40 2.18
C ARG A 70 22.11 14.28 1.58
N ASN A 71 20.96 13.99 2.19
CA ASN A 71 20.03 12.98 1.70
C ASN A 71 19.40 13.42 0.37
N VAL A 72 19.00 14.68 0.28
CA VAL A 72 18.42 15.26 -0.95
C VAL A 72 19.43 15.22 -2.09
N LYS A 73 20.70 15.56 -1.82
CA LYS A 73 21.79 15.48 -2.79
C LYS A 73 22.02 14.04 -3.26
N ALA A 74 22.16 13.09 -2.32
CA ALA A 74 22.36 11.67 -2.64
C ALA A 74 21.20 11.09 -3.45
N LEU A 75 19.95 11.44 -3.12
CA LEU A 75 18.78 11.07 -3.91
C LEU A 75 18.85 11.65 -5.32
N GLY A 76 19.23 12.93 -5.47
CA GLY A 76 19.38 13.57 -6.78
C GLY A 76 20.46 12.92 -7.64
N GLU A 77 21.59 12.50 -7.05
CA GLU A 77 22.64 11.76 -7.75
C GLU A 77 22.18 10.37 -8.19
N LEU A 78 21.43 9.66 -7.33
CA LEU A 78 20.86 8.36 -7.65
C LEU A 78 19.85 8.46 -8.82
N LEU A 79 18.95 9.44 -8.80
CA LEU A 79 17.93 9.65 -9.84
C LEU A 79 18.53 10.03 -11.21
N ARG A 80 19.78 10.46 -11.27
CA ARG A 80 20.50 10.66 -12.54
C ARG A 80 21.00 9.37 -13.17
N GLN A 81 21.12 8.30 -12.38
CA GLN A 81 21.69 7.02 -12.81
C GLN A 81 20.61 5.95 -13.04
N ILE A 82 19.40 6.16 -12.52
CA ILE A 82 18.28 5.22 -12.63
C ILE A 82 17.02 5.93 -13.15
N GLU A 83 16.23 5.22 -13.91
CA GLU A 83 14.89 5.63 -14.31
C GLU A 83 13.88 5.03 -13.31
N VAL A 84 13.14 5.89 -12.61
CA VAL A 84 12.05 5.47 -11.72
C VAL A 84 10.74 5.48 -12.48
N LYS A 85 10.14 4.32 -12.68
CA LYS A 85 8.84 4.21 -13.34
C LYS A 85 7.73 4.66 -12.40
N PRO A 86 6.69 5.34 -12.92
CA PRO A 86 5.50 5.66 -12.14
C PRO A 86 4.89 4.41 -11.49
N ALA A 87 4.36 4.57 -10.29
CA ALA A 87 3.67 3.48 -9.61
C ALA A 87 2.41 3.07 -10.38
N GLU A 88 2.23 1.77 -10.58
CA GLU A 88 0.99 1.26 -11.17
C GLU A 88 -0.20 1.61 -10.27
N GLN A 89 -1.16 2.34 -10.83
CA GLN A 89 -2.39 2.66 -10.13
C GLN A 89 -3.31 1.44 -10.11
N PRO A 90 -3.94 1.13 -8.97
CA PRO A 90 -4.98 0.10 -8.96
C PRO A 90 -6.10 0.46 -9.94
N ARG A 91 -6.60 -0.49 -10.70
CA ARG A 91 -7.75 -0.26 -11.58
C ARG A 91 -8.97 0.03 -10.70
N LYS A 92 -9.42 1.29 -10.64
CA LYS A 92 -10.59 1.72 -9.84
C LYS A 92 -11.95 1.17 -10.34
N SER A 93 -11.97 0.42 -11.44
CA SER A 93 -13.19 -0.13 -12.06
C SER A 93 -13.33 -1.66 -11.91
N SER A 94 -12.58 -2.26 -11.00
CA SER A 94 -12.70 -3.70 -10.72
C SER A 94 -13.83 -3.97 -9.71
N PRO A 95 -14.56 -5.10 -9.82
CA PRO A 95 -15.56 -5.52 -8.82
C PRO A 95 -14.99 -5.67 -7.40
N VAL A 96 -13.68 -5.77 -7.28
CA VAL A 96 -12.96 -5.94 -6.01
C VAL A 96 -12.24 -4.67 -5.53
N SER A 97 -12.38 -3.55 -6.25
CA SER A 97 -11.81 -2.27 -5.81
C SER A 97 -12.36 -1.86 -4.44
N ASP A 98 -11.48 -1.42 -3.55
CA ASP A 98 -11.75 -1.05 -2.15
C ASP A 98 -12.28 -2.20 -1.27
N LYS A 99 -12.32 -3.43 -1.79
CA LYS A 99 -12.70 -4.63 -1.06
C LYS A 99 -11.53 -5.24 -0.29
N THR A 100 -11.81 -5.78 0.89
CA THR A 100 -10.82 -6.51 1.69
C THR A 100 -10.92 -8.01 1.40
N VAL A 101 -9.81 -8.59 0.93
CA VAL A 101 -9.73 -10.00 0.54
C VAL A 101 -8.73 -10.74 1.42
N VAL A 102 -9.09 -11.96 1.84
CA VAL A 102 -8.21 -12.87 2.57
C VAL A 102 -8.00 -14.13 1.76
N PHE A 103 -6.75 -14.50 1.51
CA PHE A 103 -6.39 -15.76 0.86
C PHE A 103 -6.02 -16.80 1.92
N THR A 104 -6.55 -18.02 1.81
CA THR A 104 -6.35 -19.09 2.79
C THR A 104 -6.26 -20.48 2.13
N GLY A 105 -5.65 -21.43 2.81
CA GLY A 105 -5.42 -22.77 2.27
C GLY A 105 -4.22 -22.83 1.33
N SER A 106 -4.06 -23.98 0.67
CA SER A 106 -3.03 -24.22 -0.35
C SER A 106 -3.58 -23.82 -1.70
N LEU A 107 -3.22 -22.62 -2.17
CA LEU A 107 -3.61 -22.17 -3.51
C LEU A 107 -2.86 -23.01 -4.56
N THR A 108 -3.56 -23.47 -5.58
CA THR A 108 -3.05 -24.38 -6.61
C THR A 108 -2.83 -23.70 -7.95
N LYS A 109 -3.59 -22.65 -8.26
CA LYS A 109 -3.56 -21.94 -9.54
C LYS A 109 -2.58 -20.77 -9.57
N PHE A 110 -2.24 -20.25 -8.40
CA PHE A 110 -1.30 -19.14 -8.21
C PHE A 110 -0.70 -19.20 -6.81
N THR A 111 0.46 -18.62 -6.64
CA THR A 111 1.10 -18.49 -5.32
C THR A 111 0.38 -17.40 -4.49
N ARG A 112 0.60 -17.38 -3.17
CA ARG A 112 0.05 -16.32 -2.30
C ARG A 112 0.51 -14.93 -2.69
N ASP A 113 1.75 -14.80 -3.12
CA ASP A 113 2.32 -13.52 -3.54
C ASP A 113 1.70 -13.04 -4.86
N GLU A 114 1.46 -13.96 -5.82
CA GLU A 114 0.73 -13.66 -7.05
C GLU A 114 -0.72 -13.29 -6.77
N ALA A 115 -1.41 -14.01 -5.88
CA ALA A 115 -2.78 -13.69 -5.46
C ALA A 115 -2.87 -12.29 -4.87
N LYS A 116 -1.92 -11.96 -3.98
CA LYS A 116 -1.81 -10.65 -3.37
C LYS A 116 -1.57 -9.56 -4.42
N ALA A 117 -0.60 -9.76 -5.30
CA ALA A 117 -0.29 -8.82 -6.38
C ALA A 117 -1.48 -8.60 -7.32
N MET A 118 -2.22 -9.67 -7.70
CA MET A 118 -3.44 -9.57 -8.51
C MET A 118 -4.53 -8.74 -7.83
N ALA A 119 -4.80 -9.02 -6.55
CA ALA A 119 -5.82 -8.29 -5.78
C ALA A 119 -5.44 -6.81 -5.64
N GLU A 120 -4.18 -6.50 -5.28
CA GLU A 120 -3.70 -5.14 -5.12
C GLU A 120 -3.72 -4.34 -6.44
N ARG A 121 -3.39 -4.97 -7.58
CA ARG A 121 -3.49 -4.33 -8.91
C ARG A 121 -4.92 -3.93 -9.26
N LEU A 122 -5.91 -4.63 -8.73
CA LEU A 122 -7.34 -4.38 -8.94
C LEU A 122 -7.94 -3.45 -7.87
N GLY A 123 -7.12 -2.91 -6.98
CA GLY A 123 -7.53 -1.98 -5.93
C GLY A 123 -8.11 -2.65 -4.69
N ALA A 124 -7.97 -3.98 -4.53
CA ALA A 124 -8.37 -4.66 -3.31
C ALA A 124 -7.29 -4.52 -2.21
N LYS A 125 -7.74 -4.54 -0.96
CA LYS A 125 -6.87 -4.64 0.22
C LYS A 125 -6.71 -6.12 0.59
N VAL A 126 -5.47 -6.60 0.80
CA VAL A 126 -5.23 -7.98 1.21
C VAL A 126 -4.91 -8.06 2.69
N ALA A 127 -5.71 -8.81 3.44
CA ALA A 127 -5.53 -9.01 4.87
C ALA A 127 -5.07 -10.45 5.20
N GLY A 128 -4.31 -10.58 6.29
CA GLY A 128 -3.81 -11.87 6.76
C GLY A 128 -4.83 -12.67 7.60
N SER A 129 -5.86 -12.01 8.13
CA SER A 129 -6.90 -12.60 9.00
C SER A 129 -8.30 -12.16 8.58
N VAL A 130 -9.28 -13.03 8.85
CA VAL A 130 -10.70 -12.75 8.59
C VAL A 130 -11.27 -11.90 9.72
N SER A 131 -12.01 -10.85 9.37
CA SER A 131 -12.69 -9.98 10.33
C SER A 131 -14.03 -9.49 9.74
N LYS A 132 -14.81 -8.74 10.53
CA LYS A 132 -16.05 -8.11 10.05
C LYS A 132 -15.85 -7.12 8.88
N LYS A 133 -14.60 -6.68 8.65
CA LYS A 133 -14.23 -5.80 7.53
C LYS A 133 -13.77 -6.56 6.28
N THR A 134 -13.76 -7.90 6.32
CA THR A 134 -13.40 -8.75 5.19
C THR A 134 -14.60 -8.90 4.27
N ASP A 135 -14.44 -8.62 2.99
CA ASP A 135 -15.51 -8.79 1.98
C ASP A 135 -15.49 -10.17 1.33
N TYR A 136 -14.29 -10.70 1.06
CA TYR A 136 -14.12 -12.00 0.42
C TYR A 136 -13.03 -12.84 1.08
N VAL A 137 -13.27 -14.12 1.17
CA VAL A 137 -12.24 -15.12 1.52
C VAL A 137 -12.06 -16.06 0.33
N VAL A 138 -10.88 -16.06 -0.26
CA VAL A 138 -10.52 -16.99 -1.33
C VAL A 138 -9.86 -18.20 -0.71
N ALA A 139 -10.50 -19.36 -0.84
CA ALA A 139 -10.13 -20.59 -0.17
C ALA A 139 -9.60 -21.64 -1.17
N GLY A 140 -8.33 -22.02 -1.00
CA GLY A 140 -7.78 -23.22 -1.60
C GLY A 140 -7.97 -24.46 -0.70
N PRO A 141 -7.53 -25.66 -1.15
CA PRO A 141 -7.55 -26.88 -0.35
C PRO A 141 -6.89 -26.70 1.02
N GLY A 142 -7.50 -27.26 2.07
CA GLY A 142 -6.99 -27.20 3.43
C GLY A 142 -7.19 -25.87 4.18
N ALA A 143 -8.12 -25.04 3.75
CA ALA A 143 -8.43 -23.73 4.33
C ALA A 143 -9.20 -23.79 5.67
N GLY A 144 -8.78 -24.63 6.60
CA GLY A 144 -9.47 -25.03 7.85
C GLY A 144 -10.09 -23.90 8.71
N SER A 145 -9.29 -23.26 9.58
CA SER A 145 -9.82 -22.35 10.61
C SER A 145 -10.39 -21.03 10.04
N LYS A 146 -9.79 -20.48 9.01
CA LYS A 146 -10.24 -19.22 8.40
C LYS A 146 -11.59 -19.33 7.68
N LEU A 147 -11.99 -20.53 7.23
CA LEU A 147 -13.35 -20.78 6.72
C LEU A 147 -14.39 -20.63 7.83
N LYS A 148 -14.11 -21.20 9.01
CA LYS A 148 -15.00 -21.05 10.17
C LYS A 148 -15.13 -19.58 10.61
N ASP A 149 -14.05 -18.83 10.51
CA ASP A 149 -14.07 -17.40 10.81
C ASP A 149 -14.88 -16.63 9.75
N ALA A 150 -14.81 -17.02 8.48
CA ALA A 150 -15.61 -16.44 7.40
C ALA A 150 -17.11 -16.71 7.62
N GLU A 151 -17.49 -17.93 7.95
CA GLU A 151 -18.88 -18.29 8.29
C GLU A 151 -19.39 -17.50 9.51
N LYS A 152 -18.57 -17.41 10.57
CA LYS A 152 -18.90 -16.65 11.78
C LYS A 152 -19.15 -15.17 11.51
N HIS A 153 -18.45 -14.58 10.57
CA HIS A 153 -18.58 -13.16 10.23
C HIS A 153 -19.50 -12.91 9.02
N GLY A 154 -20.08 -13.95 8.41
CA GLY A 154 -20.95 -13.83 7.24
C GLY A 154 -20.22 -13.34 5.99
N VAL A 155 -18.92 -13.66 5.88
CA VAL A 155 -18.05 -13.25 4.76
C VAL A 155 -18.22 -14.23 3.59
N ALA A 156 -18.34 -13.70 2.38
CA ALA A 156 -18.45 -14.54 1.17
C ALA A 156 -17.15 -15.33 0.94
N VAL A 157 -17.29 -16.64 0.78
CA VAL A 157 -16.18 -17.56 0.48
C VAL A 157 -16.19 -17.89 -1.01
N LEU A 158 -15.06 -17.69 -1.67
CA LEU A 158 -14.83 -17.96 -3.08
C LEU A 158 -13.79 -19.06 -3.24
N THR A 159 -13.98 -19.90 -4.24
CA THR A 159 -12.92 -20.78 -4.76
C THR A 159 -11.92 -19.98 -5.59
N GLU A 160 -10.78 -20.58 -5.94
CA GLU A 160 -9.79 -19.96 -6.85
C GLU A 160 -10.41 -19.65 -8.23
N ASP A 161 -11.30 -20.50 -8.74
CA ASP A 161 -11.99 -20.31 -10.02
C ASP A 161 -12.99 -19.15 -9.97
N GLU A 162 -13.77 -19.07 -8.91
CA GLU A 162 -14.73 -17.98 -8.70
C GLU A 162 -14.00 -16.64 -8.51
N TRP A 163 -12.85 -16.66 -7.83
CA TRP A 163 -11.99 -15.48 -7.74
C TRP A 163 -11.50 -15.01 -9.09
N LEU A 164 -10.94 -15.92 -9.91
CA LEU A 164 -10.48 -15.59 -11.26
C LEU A 164 -11.62 -15.09 -12.15
N ALA A 165 -12.79 -15.68 -12.05
CA ALA A 165 -13.98 -15.22 -12.79
C ALA A 165 -14.45 -13.82 -12.34
N LEU A 166 -14.36 -13.52 -11.04
CA LEU A 166 -14.74 -12.22 -10.49
C LEU A 166 -13.81 -11.08 -10.95
N ILE A 167 -12.53 -11.40 -11.17
CA ILE A 167 -11.50 -10.40 -11.52
C ILE A 167 -11.16 -10.34 -13.02
N SER A 168 -11.83 -11.15 -13.85
CA SER A 168 -11.61 -11.23 -15.32
C SER A 168 -12.11 -10.02 -16.06
#